data_0b21d69910f139857b42bf5584a3276e
#
_entry.id   0b21d69910f139857b42bf5584a3276e
#
_cell.length_a   1.000
_cell.length_b   1.000
_cell.length_c   1.000
_cell.angle_alpha   90.00
_cell.angle_beta   90.00
_cell.angle_gamma   90.00
#
_symmetry.space_group_name_H-M   'P 1'
#
loop_
_entity.id
_entity.type
_entity.pdbx_description
1 polymer ?
#
loop_
_entity_poly.entity_id
_entity_poly.type
_entity_poly.pdbx_seq_one_letter_code
_entity_poly.pdbx_strand_id
1 'polypeptide(L)'
;MTDQAEVRLDDIEAAIRDIAAGKAVIVVDDHDRENEGDLIFAAEKATPELVAFMVRYSSGYICAPLTGDNCDRLDLPPMTTFNQDIRSTAYTVTVDAATGTTGISAADRAETLRRLANPNSTPGDFTRPGHVVPLRAKEGGVLVRAGHTEAAVDLARLAGLRPVGVLCEIVSEDDPTDMARSPELRRFADTHGLHMVSIAQLIEWRRKHETLVERVVETRLPTDFGFFTAIGYRSTVDG
;
A
#
# COMPACT_ATOMS: atom_id res chain seq x y z
N MET A 1 30.05 15.20 -1.99
CA MET A 1 29.38 14.12 -2.74
C MET A 1 29.64 12.86 -1.96
N THR A 2 28.76 12.53 -1.04
CA THR A 2 28.81 11.26 -0.29
C THR A 2 28.38 10.15 -1.22
N ASP A 3 29.28 9.22 -1.48
CA ASP A 3 29.05 7.97 -2.19
C ASP A 3 27.93 7.22 -1.45
N GLN A 4 26.69 7.35 -1.90
CA GLN A 4 25.58 6.55 -1.38
C GLN A 4 25.77 5.17 -1.99
N ALA A 5 26.42 4.28 -1.23
CA ALA A 5 26.46 2.88 -1.59
C ALA A 5 25.03 2.42 -1.90
N GLU A 6 24.82 1.92 -3.12
CA GLU A 6 23.54 1.41 -3.57
C GLU A 6 23.07 0.32 -2.59
N VAL A 7 22.01 0.61 -1.84
CA VAL A 7 21.52 -0.29 -0.81
C VAL A 7 20.90 -1.51 -1.48
N ARG A 8 21.30 -2.71 -1.07
CA ARG A 8 20.75 -3.97 -1.60
C ARG A 8 19.24 -4.04 -1.37
N LEU A 9 18.49 -4.14 -2.45
CA LEU A 9 17.07 -4.49 -2.45
C LEU A 9 16.89 -5.99 -2.75
N ASP A 10 15.82 -6.55 -2.22
CA ASP A 10 15.46 -7.94 -2.43
C ASP A 10 14.54 -8.08 -3.67
N ASP A 11 14.26 -9.32 -4.06
CA ASP A 11 13.39 -9.64 -5.20
C ASP A 11 11.93 -9.30 -4.88
N ILE A 12 11.27 -8.57 -5.77
CA ILE A 12 9.86 -8.18 -5.64
C ILE A 12 8.91 -9.40 -5.55
N GLU A 13 9.21 -10.49 -6.24
CA GLU A 13 8.42 -11.71 -6.16
C GLU A 13 8.57 -12.41 -4.81
N ALA A 14 9.74 -12.29 -4.16
CA ALA A 14 9.93 -12.79 -2.80
C ALA A 14 9.07 -12.00 -1.80
N ALA A 15 9.02 -10.67 -1.95
CA ALA A 15 8.14 -9.82 -1.14
C ALA A 15 6.66 -10.16 -1.35
N ILE A 16 6.22 -10.36 -2.59
CA ILE A 16 4.84 -10.78 -2.90
C ILE A 16 4.52 -12.13 -2.24
N ARG A 17 5.45 -13.10 -2.29
CA ARG A 17 5.27 -14.41 -1.60
C ARG A 17 5.18 -14.26 -0.08
N ASP A 18 5.96 -13.36 0.51
CA ASP A 18 5.89 -13.12 1.97
C ASP A 18 4.56 -12.47 2.37
N ILE A 19 4.06 -11.50 1.60
CA ILE A 19 2.72 -10.92 1.82
C ILE A 19 1.65 -12.02 1.72
N ALA A 20 1.71 -12.90 0.71
CA ALA A 20 0.78 -14.03 0.57
C ALA A 20 0.82 -14.98 1.77
N ALA A 21 2.01 -15.18 2.34
CA ALA A 21 2.23 -16.00 3.52
C ALA A 21 1.82 -15.32 4.84
N GLY A 22 1.38 -14.06 4.81
CA GLY A 22 1.00 -13.28 5.99
C GLY A 22 2.16 -12.68 6.76
N LYS A 23 3.31 -12.48 6.11
CA LYS A 23 4.46 -11.78 6.69
C LYS A 23 4.47 -10.31 6.30
N ALA A 24 5.20 -9.50 7.06
CA ALA A 24 5.52 -8.13 6.67
C ALA A 24 6.72 -8.10 5.73
N VAL A 25 6.76 -7.04 4.91
CA VAL A 25 7.91 -6.63 4.12
C VAL A 25 8.22 -5.16 4.39
N ILE A 26 9.40 -4.69 3.99
CA ILE A 26 9.75 -3.27 3.99
C ILE A 26 9.62 -2.77 2.56
N VAL A 27 8.89 -1.67 2.40
CA VAL A 27 8.81 -0.97 1.12
C VAL A 27 9.43 0.41 1.29
N VAL A 28 10.39 0.74 0.44
CA VAL A 28 11.02 2.07 0.43
C VAL A 28 10.58 2.84 -0.80
N ASP A 29 10.44 4.15 -0.64
CA ASP A 29 10.17 5.05 -1.74
C ASP A 29 11.45 5.75 -2.26
N ASP A 30 11.26 6.63 -3.23
CA ASP A 30 12.36 7.36 -3.84
C ASP A 30 12.95 8.39 -2.84
N HIS A 31 14.27 8.57 -2.91
CA HIS A 31 15.00 9.58 -2.15
C HIS A 31 14.42 10.99 -2.32
N ASP A 32 13.91 11.32 -3.52
CA ASP A 32 13.35 12.63 -3.82
C ASP A 32 11.88 12.77 -3.39
N ARG A 33 11.26 11.71 -2.81
CA ARG A 33 9.87 11.72 -2.36
C ARG A 33 9.77 11.91 -0.83
N GLU A 34 9.71 10.86 -0.06
CA GLU A 34 9.72 10.86 1.41
C GLU A 34 11.06 10.36 1.95
N ASN A 35 11.72 9.49 1.17
CA ASN A 35 12.95 8.80 1.53
C ASN A 35 12.77 8.01 2.84
N GLU A 36 11.65 7.32 2.96
CA GLU A 36 11.24 6.55 4.14
C GLU A 36 11.03 5.08 3.77
N GLY A 37 10.78 4.27 4.77
CA GLY A 37 10.43 2.87 4.59
C GLY A 37 9.33 2.46 5.54
N ASP A 38 8.31 1.80 4.97
CA ASP A 38 7.17 1.31 5.71
C ASP A 38 7.23 -0.20 5.89
N LEU A 39 6.83 -0.65 7.09
CA LEU A 39 6.39 -2.02 7.28
C LEU A 39 5.03 -2.18 6.58
N ILE A 40 4.94 -3.12 5.65
CA ILE A 40 3.71 -3.41 4.90
C ILE A 40 3.34 -4.89 5.01
N PHE A 41 2.05 -5.17 5.24
CA PHE A 41 1.47 -6.51 5.14
C PHE A 41 0.01 -6.44 4.69
N ALA A 42 -0.61 -7.58 4.35
CA ALA A 42 -2.02 -7.63 3.95
C ALA A 42 -2.96 -7.65 5.16
N ALA A 43 -3.98 -6.79 5.18
CA ALA A 43 -4.88 -6.63 6.31
C ALA A 43 -5.66 -7.91 6.67
N GLU A 44 -6.03 -8.75 5.69
CA GLU A 44 -6.70 -10.03 5.98
C GLU A 44 -5.83 -11.03 6.74
N LYS A 45 -4.51 -10.85 6.71
CA LYS A 45 -3.52 -11.67 7.42
C LYS A 45 -3.08 -11.05 8.76
N ALA A 46 -3.67 -9.93 9.18
CA ALA A 46 -3.30 -9.27 10.42
C ALA A 46 -3.49 -10.20 11.63
N THR A 47 -2.42 -10.40 12.39
CA THR A 47 -2.46 -11.09 13.70
C THR A 47 -2.10 -10.12 14.81
N PRO A 48 -2.50 -10.38 16.07
CA PRO A 48 -2.08 -9.56 17.21
C PRO A 48 -0.56 -9.41 17.31
N GLU A 49 0.20 -10.48 17.01
CA GLU A 49 1.65 -10.51 17.10
C GLU A 49 2.28 -9.62 16.00
N LEU A 50 1.76 -9.67 14.77
CA LEU A 50 2.23 -8.85 13.66
C LEU A 50 1.96 -7.37 13.90
N VAL A 51 0.77 -7.03 14.42
CA VAL A 51 0.44 -5.66 14.82
C VAL A 51 1.29 -5.20 16.01
N ALA A 52 1.55 -6.07 16.99
CA ALA A 52 2.42 -5.75 18.12
C ALA A 52 3.87 -5.50 17.66
N PHE A 53 4.37 -6.27 16.69
CA PHE A 53 5.66 -6.03 16.04
C PHE A 53 5.69 -4.66 15.36
N MET A 54 4.67 -4.35 14.54
CA MET A 54 4.56 -3.06 13.88
C MET A 54 4.55 -1.90 14.88
N VAL A 55 3.72 -1.96 15.93
CA VAL A 55 3.66 -0.93 16.98
C VAL A 55 5.00 -0.71 17.67
N ARG A 56 5.78 -1.79 17.84
CA ARG A 56 7.06 -1.72 18.56
C ARG A 56 8.15 -1.01 17.76
N TYR A 57 8.16 -1.18 16.43
CA TYR A 57 9.27 -0.78 15.58
C TYR A 57 8.93 0.32 14.57
N SER A 58 7.74 0.88 14.65
CA SER A 58 7.28 1.93 13.73
C SER A 58 6.73 3.13 14.47
N SER A 59 6.25 4.14 13.76
CA SER A 59 5.59 5.30 14.33
C SER A 59 4.35 4.94 15.17
N GLY A 60 3.79 3.74 14.95
CA GLY A 60 2.55 3.30 15.59
C GLY A 60 1.30 3.94 15.00
N TYR A 61 1.43 4.85 14.04
CA TYR A 61 0.31 5.47 13.33
C TYR A 61 -0.18 4.54 12.22
N ILE A 62 -0.82 3.44 12.63
CA ILE A 62 -1.19 2.35 11.71
C ILE A 62 -2.23 2.79 10.72
N CYS A 63 -1.84 2.81 9.46
CA CYS A 63 -2.70 3.08 8.32
C CYS A 63 -3.17 1.81 7.63
N ALA A 64 -4.40 1.84 7.09
CA ALA A 64 -5.01 0.75 6.35
C ALA A 64 -5.42 1.23 4.94
N PRO A 65 -4.52 1.16 3.94
CA PRO A 65 -4.87 1.44 2.55
C PRO A 65 -5.92 0.50 1.99
N LEU A 66 -6.97 1.08 1.37
CA LEU A 66 -8.06 0.38 0.69
C LEU A 66 -8.30 0.98 -0.70
N THR A 67 -8.94 0.19 -1.57
CA THR A 67 -9.49 0.73 -2.83
C THR A 67 -10.63 1.72 -2.56
N GLY A 68 -10.87 2.62 -3.51
CA GLY A 68 -11.99 3.57 -3.45
C GLY A 68 -13.33 2.89 -3.17
N ASP A 69 -13.63 1.80 -3.92
CA ASP A 69 -14.87 1.02 -3.77
C ASP A 69 -15.03 0.45 -2.36
N ASN A 70 -13.93 -0.02 -1.74
CA ASN A 70 -13.99 -0.51 -0.37
C ASN A 70 -14.23 0.62 0.64
N CYS A 71 -13.63 1.80 0.43
CA CYS A 71 -13.92 2.97 1.26
C CYS A 71 -15.40 3.37 1.17
N ASP A 72 -15.97 3.39 -0.05
CA ASP A 72 -17.37 3.74 -0.26
C ASP A 72 -18.31 2.69 0.33
N ARG A 73 -18.03 1.41 0.13
CA ARG A 73 -18.81 0.29 0.71
C ARG A 73 -18.85 0.32 2.24
N LEU A 74 -17.76 0.73 2.87
CA LEU A 74 -17.64 0.77 4.33
C LEU A 74 -18.01 2.13 4.94
N ASP A 75 -18.49 3.09 4.13
CA ASP A 75 -18.81 4.46 4.54
C ASP A 75 -17.64 5.12 5.28
N LEU A 76 -16.50 5.20 4.59
CA LEU A 76 -15.28 5.83 5.07
C LEU A 76 -15.04 7.16 4.33
N PRO A 77 -15.73 8.23 4.74
CA PRO A 77 -15.58 9.53 4.09
C PRO A 77 -14.19 10.13 4.39
N PRO A 78 -13.73 11.11 3.59
CA PRO A 78 -12.52 11.85 3.88
C PRO A 78 -12.51 12.42 5.31
N MET A 79 -11.36 12.36 5.97
CA MET A 79 -11.17 12.90 7.31
C MET A 79 -11.40 14.42 7.36
N THR A 80 -11.14 15.11 6.27
CA THR A 80 -11.34 16.54 6.12
C THR A 80 -11.99 16.87 4.78
N THR A 81 -12.79 17.94 4.73
CA THR A 81 -13.38 18.45 3.49
C THR A 81 -12.37 19.13 2.58
N PHE A 82 -11.24 19.59 3.13
CA PHE A 82 -10.16 20.23 2.40
C PHE A 82 -8.82 19.59 2.79
N ASN A 83 -8.29 18.74 1.90
CA ASN A 83 -7.02 18.09 2.11
C ASN A 83 -5.85 19.04 1.81
N GLN A 84 -5.02 19.31 2.84
CA GLN A 84 -3.82 20.16 2.76
C GLN A 84 -2.52 19.34 2.83
N ASP A 85 -2.62 17.99 2.81
CA ASP A 85 -1.45 17.15 2.84
C ASP A 85 -0.59 17.36 1.59
N ILE A 86 0.70 17.59 1.79
CA ILE A 86 1.66 17.92 0.72
C ILE A 86 1.80 16.78 -0.31
N ARG A 87 1.57 15.54 0.12
CA ARG A 87 1.60 14.34 -0.74
C ARG A 87 0.21 13.94 -1.22
N SER A 88 -0.82 14.70 -0.83
CA SER A 88 -2.22 14.44 -1.14
C SER A 88 -2.69 13.06 -0.69
N THR A 89 -2.17 12.56 0.44
CA THR A 89 -2.60 11.31 1.04
C THR A 89 -4.06 11.41 1.45
N ALA A 90 -4.88 10.50 0.95
CA ALA A 90 -6.33 10.57 1.12
C ALA A 90 -6.76 9.88 2.43
N TYR A 91 -6.51 10.53 3.55
CA TYR A 91 -6.97 10.11 4.86
C TYR A 91 -8.50 10.07 4.93
N THR A 92 -9.04 9.00 5.50
CA THR A 92 -10.45 8.89 5.82
C THR A 92 -10.67 8.98 7.33
N VAL A 93 -11.93 9.02 7.76
CA VAL A 93 -12.25 8.93 9.20
C VAL A 93 -11.63 7.69 9.81
N THR A 94 -11.07 7.81 11.01
CA THR A 94 -10.48 6.69 11.74
C THR A 94 -11.56 5.74 12.25
N VAL A 95 -11.23 4.46 12.38
CA VAL A 95 -12.19 3.43 12.79
C VAL A 95 -11.60 2.45 13.79
N ASP A 96 -12.48 1.82 14.57
CA ASP A 96 -12.23 0.59 15.32
C ASP A 96 -13.32 -0.44 15.02
N ALA A 97 -13.01 -1.72 15.16
CA ALA A 97 -14.02 -2.77 15.13
C ALA A 97 -15.03 -2.60 16.28
N ALA A 98 -16.32 -2.70 15.97
CA ALA A 98 -17.40 -2.59 16.95
C ALA A 98 -17.47 -3.82 17.86
N THR A 99 -16.44 -4.04 18.70
CA THR A 99 -16.30 -5.19 19.60
C THR A 99 -16.62 -4.88 21.05
N GLY A 100 -16.84 -3.60 21.41
CA GLY A 100 -17.07 -3.14 22.78
C GLY A 100 -15.79 -3.00 23.62
N THR A 101 -14.61 -3.16 23.02
CA THR A 101 -13.29 -2.89 23.63
C THR A 101 -12.85 -1.46 23.40
N THR A 102 -11.66 -1.06 23.92
CA THR A 102 -11.09 0.27 23.70
C THR A 102 -10.54 0.50 22.29
N GLY A 103 -10.33 -0.58 21.49
CA GLY A 103 -9.84 -0.49 20.11
C GLY A 103 -8.32 -0.37 19.95
N ILE A 104 -7.58 0.03 20.98
CA ILE A 104 -6.15 0.42 20.88
C ILE A 104 -5.18 -0.75 20.96
N SER A 105 -5.54 -1.87 21.60
CA SER A 105 -4.61 -3.00 21.74
C SER A 105 -4.21 -3.57 20.38
N ALA A 106 -3.06 -4.26 20.30
CA ALA A 106 -2.65 -4.94 19.08
C ALA A 106 -3.71 -5.96 18.60
N ALA A 107 -4.38 -6.64 19.55
CA ALA A 107 -5.47 -7.57 19.23
C ALA A 107 -6.68 -6.85 18.63
N ASP A 108 -7.10 -5.72 19.21
CA ASP A 108 -8.22 -4.93 18.70
C ASP A 108 -7.93 -4.35 17.32
N ARG A 109 -6.73 -3.79 17.14
CA ARG A 109 -6.33 -3.25 15.82
C ARG A 109 -6.20 -4.33 14.77
N ALA A 110 -5.67 -5.51 15.12
CA ALA A 110 -5.64 -6.66 14.20
C ALA A 110 -7.07 -7.08 13.80
N GLU A 111 -8.03 -7.07 14.71
CA GLU A 111 -9.45 -7.35 14.40
C GLU A 111 -10.02 -6.27 13.47
N THR A 112 -9.76 -4.99 13.74
CA THR A 112 -10.18 -3.88 12.88
C THR A 112 -9.64 -4.04 11.46
N LEU A 113 -8.35 -4.35 11.31
CA LEU A 113 -7.70 -4.56 10.02
C LEU A 113 -8.32 -5.73 9.25
N ARG A 114 -8.54 -6.88 9.91
CA ARG A 114 -9.20 -8.03 9.26
C ARG A 114 -10.62 -7.70 8.81
N ARG A 115 -11.39 -6.94 9.61
CA ARG A 115 -12.74 -6.50 9.22
C ARG A 115 -12.72 -5.54 8.05
N LEU A 116 -11.74 -4.61 7.96
CA LEU A 116 -11.58 -3.73 6.80
C LEU A 116 -11.36 -4.54 5.50
N ALA A 117 -10.66 -5.67 5.59
CA ALA A 117 -10.43 -6.56 4.45
C ALA A 117 -11.57 -7.55 4.18
N ASN A 118 -12.51 -7.74 5.12
CA ASN A 118 -13.58 -8.72 4.96
C ASN A 118 -14.66 -8.18 3.99
N PRO A 119 -14.95 -8.89 2.88
CA PRO A 119 -15.96 -8.44 1.90
C PRO A 119 -17.39 -8.41 2.48
N ASN A 120 -17.65 -9.13 3.55
CA ASN A 120 -18.96 -9.18 4.21
C ASN A 120 -19.13 -8.11 5.29
N SER A 121 -18.09 -7.36 5.63
CA SER A 121 -18.21 -6.25 6.59
C SER A 121 -19.07 -5.13 6.03
N THR A 122 -19.82 -4.52 6.93
CA THR A 122 -20.71 -3.39 6.69
C THR A 122 -20.25 -2.16 7.48
N PRO A 123 -20.76 -0.96 7.21
CA PRO A 123 -20.45 0.22 8.03
C PRO A 123 -20.74 0.04 9.53
N GLY A 124 -21.74 -0.79 9.88
CA GLY A 124 -22.13 -1.07 11.26
C GLY A 124 -21.13 -1.94 12.05
N ASP A 125 -20.16 -2.56 11.37
CA ASP A 125 -19.12 -3.35 12.03
C ASP A 125 -17.99 -2.48 12.61
N PHE A 126 -18.07 -1.15 12.43
CA PHE A 126 -17.07 -0.18 12.86
C PHE A 126 -17.65 0.94 13.71
N THR A 127 -16.89 1.37 14.71
CA THR A 127 -17.08 2.64 15.42
C THR A 127 -16.21 3.73 14.81
N ARG A 128 -16.66 4.96 14.87
CA ARG A 128 -15.99 6.18 14.38
C ARG A 128 -16.07 7.26 15.45
N PRO A 129 -14.94 7.93 15.81
CA PRO A 129 -13.55 7.66 15.41
C PRO A 129 -12.98 6.38 16.04
N GLY A 130 -11.74 6.00 15.64
CA GLY A 130 -11.03 4.84 16.16
C GLY A 130 -9.50 5.00 16.07
N HIS A 131 -8.78 3.90 16.17
CA HIS A 131 -7.31 3.85 16.30
C HIS A 131 -6.62 3.28 15.04
N VAL A 132 -7.37 2.91 14.00
CA VAL A 132 -6.85 2.55 12.69
C VAL A 132 -7.26 3.64 11.70
N VAL A 133 -6.33 4.03 10.83
CA VAL A 133 -6.48 5.12 9.86
C VAL A 133 -6.65 4.56 8.46
N PRO A 134 -7.87 4.41 7.93
CA PRO A 134 -8.04 3.98 6.55
C PRO A 134 -7.56 5.06 5.58
N LEU A 135 -6.90 4.63 4.49
CA LEU A 135 -6.45 5.49 3.40
C LEU A 135 -7.09 5.06 2.09
N ARG A 136 -7.62 6.01 1.33
CA ARG A 136 -8.16 5.74 -0.02
C ARG A 136 -7.02 5.76 -1.03
N ALA A 137 -6.64 4.58 -1.55
CA ALA A 137 -5.66 4.46 -2.62
C ALA A 137 -6.20 5.01 -3.94
N LYS A 138 -5.31 5.52 -4.78
CA LYS A 138 -5.64 5.91 -6.16
C LYS A 138 -5.92 4.67 -7.00
N GLU A 139 -6.95 4.76 -7.84
CA GLU A 139 -7.18 3.77 -8.90
C GLU A 139 -5.95 3.72 -9.83
N GLY A 140 -5.60 2.53 -10.31
CA GLY A 140 -4.34 2.30 -11.03
C GLY A 140 -3.13 2.03 -10.12
N GLY A 141 -3.23 2.26 -8.81
CA GLY A 141 -2.21 1.92 -7.83
C GLY A 141 -0.90 2.70 -8.02
N VAL A 142 0.24 2.02 -7.82
CA VAL A 142 1.58 2.65 -7.94
C VAL A 142 1.89 3.17 -9.34
N LEU A 143 1.15 2.74 -10.38
CA LEU A 143 1.32 3.25 -11.74
C LEU A 143 0.77 4.68 -11.91
N VAL A 144 -0.16 5.10 -11.03
CA VAL A 144 -0.75 6.45 -11.01
C VAL A 144 -0.15 7.31 -9.90
N ARG A 145 0.05 6.75 -8.70
CA ARG A 145 0.68 7.43 -7.58
C ARG A 145 1.71 6.52 -6.93
N ALA A 146 2.99 6.87 -7.07
CA ALA A 146 4.12 6.10 -6.54
C ALA A 146 4.28 6.30 -5.02
N GLY A 147 3.26 5.92 -4.23
CA GLY A 147 3.22 6.06 -2.78
C GLY A 147 3.04 4.73 -2.05
N HIS A 148 3.40 4.68 -0.76
CA HIS A 148 3.26 3.51 0.11
C HIS A 148 1.79 3.06 0.22
N THR A 149 0.83 4.00 0.20
CA THR A 149 -0.62 3.71 0.17
C THR A 149 -0.99 2.78 -0.98
N GLU A 150 -0.58 3.15 -2.20
CA GLU A 150 -0.83 2.38 -3.41
C GLU A 150 -0.03 1.09 -3.42
N ALA A 151 1.23 1.13 -2.97
CA ALA A 151 2.09 -0.05 -2.89
C ALA A 151 1.49 -1.14 -1.99
N ALA A 152 0.93 -0.77 -0.85
CA ALA A 152 0.31 -1.72 0.08
C ALA A 152 -0.92 -2.42 -0.52
N VAL A 153 -1.78 -1.69 -1.24
CA VAL A 153 -2.94 -2.25 -1.95
C VAL A 153 -2.50 -3.16 -3.09
N ASP A 154 -1.52 -2.72 -3.88
CA ASP A 154 -0.98 -3.48 -5.01
C ASP A 154 -0.32 -4.78 -4.56
N LEU A 155 0.53 -4.75 -3.53
CA LEU A 155 1.17 -5.94 -2.99
C LEU A 155 0.16 -6.95 -2.45
N ALA A 156 -0.89 -6.49 -1.74
CA ALA A 156 -1.97 -7.37 -1.29
C ALA A 156 -2.69 -8.02 -2.47
N ARG A 157 -3.04 -7.24 -3.52
CA ARG A 157 -3.68 -7.73 -4.74
C ARG A 157 -2.79 -8.74 -5.49
N LEU A 158 -1.52 -8.42 -5.68
CA LEU A 158 -0.55 -9.28 -6.37
C LEU A 158 -0.26 -10.57 -5.60
N ALA A 159 -0.38 -10.55 -4.29
CA ALA A 159 -0.32 -11.74 -3.43
C ALA A 159 -1.58 -12.62 -3.50
N GLY A 160 -2.59 -12.26 -4.32
CA GLY A 160 -3.85 -12.98 -4.43
C GLY A 160 -4.79 -12.77 -3.24
N LEU A 161 -4.54 -11.75 -2.42
CA LEU A 161 -5.31 -11.41 -1.24
C LEU A 161 -6.28 -10.25 -1.52
N ARG A 162 -7.13 -9.92 -0.55
CA ARG A 162 -8.00 -8.75 -0.65
C ARG A 162 -7.15 -7.47 -0.77
N PRO A 163 -7.53 -6.52 -1.65
CA PRO A 163 -6.75 -5.30 -1.90
C PRO A 163 -6.89 -4.29 -0.75
N VAL A 164 -6.48 -4.73 0.43
CA VAL A 164 -6.42 -3.94 1.66
C VAL A 164 -5.08 -4.21 2.31
N GLY A 165 -4.25 -3.20 2.35
CA GLY A 165 -2.94 -3.24 2.99
C GLY A 165 -2.97 -2.74 4.42
N VAL A 166 -1.85 -2.88 5.08
CA VAL A 166 -1.50 -2.20 6.34
C VAL A 166 -0.12 -1.61 6.15
N LEU A 167 0.09 -0.39 6.60
CA LEU A 167 1.38 0.26 6.55
C LEU A 167 1.65 1.10 7.81
N CYS A 168 2.92 1.24 8.14
CA CYS A 168 3.39 2.17 9.16
C CYS A 168 4.88 2.44 8.97
N GLU A 169 5.29 3.68 9.07
CA GLU A 169 6.65 4.14 8.85
C GLU A 169 7.59 3.63 9.95
N ILE A 170 8.78 3.16 9.59
CA ILE A 170 9.78 2.64 10.54
C ILE A 170 10.56 3.81 11.15
N VAL A 171 10.49 3.91 12.48
CA VAL A 171 11.27 4.91 13.24
C VAL A 171 12.75 4.51 13.27
N SER A 172 13.64 5.48 13.19
CA SER A 172 15.09 5.24 13.31
C SER A 172 15.44 4.77 14.71
N GLU A 173 16.24 3.71 14.80
CA GLU A 173 16.87 3.28 16.07
C GLU A 173 18.11 4.11 16.38
N ASP A 174 18.79 4.62 15.32
CA ASP A 174 19.99 5.46 15.46
C ASP A 174 19.62 6.89 15.94
N ASP A 175 18.46 7.43 15.49
CA ASP A 175 17.89 8.70 15.93
C ASP A 175 16.37 8.57 16.12
N PRO A 176 15.88 8.28 17.33
CA PRO A 176 14.46 8.10 17.59
C PRO A 176 13.56 9.34 17.35
N THR A 177 14.14 10.45 16.95
CA THR A 177 13.40 11.68 16.57
C THR A 177 13.12 11.78 15.07
N ASP A 178 13.64 10.84 14.25
CA ASP A 178 13.44 10.81 12.80
C ASP A 178 13.02 9.41 12.34
N MET A 179 12.65 9.30 11.05
CA MET A 179 12.33 8.04 10.40
C MET A 179 13.60 7.35 9.90
N ALA A 180 13.60 6.02 9.88
CA ALA A 180 14.70 5.23 9.36
C ALA A 180 14.90 5.45 7.84
N ARG A 181 16.18 5.52 7.40
CA ARG A 181 16.55 5.70 5.99
C ARG A 181 17.14 4.40 5.42
N SER A 182 17.24 4.33 4.11
CA SER A 182 17.61 3.10 3.38
C SER A 182 18.75 2.27 3.97
N PRO A 183 19.91 2.81 4.38
CA PRO A 183 20.98 2.00 4.99
C PRO A 183 20.58 1.36 6.32
N GLU A 184 19.82 2.08 7.14
CA GLU A 184 19.30 1.59 8.42
C GLU A 184 18.19 0.58 8.21
N LEU A 185 17.27 0.86 7.28
CA LEU A 185 16.19 -0.05 6.90
C LEU A 185 16.73 -1.40 6.40
N ARG A 186 17.88 -1.41 5.69
CA ARG A 186 18.51 -2.67 5.29
C ARG A 186 19.02 -3.47 6.49
N ARG A 187 19.68 -2.80 7.47
CA ARG A 187 20.09 -3.46 8.72
C ARG A 187 18.90 -4.02 9.49
N PHE A 188 17.83 -3.25 9.58
CA PHE A 188 16.59 -3.66 10.21
C PHE A 188 15.99 -4.89 9.50
N ALA A 189 15.91 -4.86 8.17
CA ALA A 189 15.42 -5.98 7.38
C ALA A 189 16.24 -7.26 7.60
N ASP A 190 17.59 -7.14 7.58
CA ASP A 190 18.47 -8.29 7.82
C ASP A 190 18.32 -8.83 9.25
N THR A 191 18.14 -7.94 10.24
CA THR A 191 17.97 -8.33 11.66
C THR A 191 16.68 -9.10 11.89
N HIS A 192 15.60 -8.69 11.22
CA HIS A 192 14.26 -9.27 11.42
C HIS A 192 13.87 -10.31 10.35
N GLY A 193 14.77 -10.60 9.41
CA GLY A 193 14.51 -11.57 8.33
C GLY A 193 13.38 -11.12 7.38
N LEU A 194 13.28 -9.82 7.11
CA LEU A 194 12.29 -9.22 6.22
C LEU A 194 12.89 -8.95 4.83
N HIS A 195 12.08 -9.10 3.78
CA HIS A 195 12.46 -8.61 2.46
C HIS A 195 12.23 -7.09 2.40
N MET A 196 13.18 -6.40 1.75
CA MET A 196 13.16 -4.96 1.52
C MET A 196 13.14 -4.70 0.02
N VAL A 197 12.08 -4.05 -0.46
CA VAL A 197 11.85 -3.72 -1.88
C VAL A 197 11.51 -2.25 -2.06
N SER A 198 11.60 -1.74 -3.28
CA SER A 198 11.22 -0.35 -3.59
C SER A 198 9.91 -0.26 -4.38
N ILE A 199 9.23 0.90 -4.27
CA ILE A 199 8.07 1.23 -5.10
C ILE A 199 8.47 1.22 -6.59
N ALA A 200 9.68 1.66 -6.93
CA ALA A 200 10.19 1.62 -8.29
C ALA A 200 10.25 0.20 -8.87
N GLN A 201 10.75 -0.80 -8.09
CA GLN A 201 10.72 -2.20 -8.49
C GLN A 201 9.28 -2.70 -8.72
N LEU A 202 8.34 -2.32 -7.86
CA LEU A 202 6.93 -2.71 -8.00
C LEU A 202 6.30 -2.11 -9.27
N ILE A 203 6.59 -0.85 -9.59
CA ILE A 203 6.17 -0.19 -10.84
C ILE A 203 6.73 -0.94 -12.05
N GLU A 204 8.03 -1.25 -12.03
CA GLU A 204 8.69 -1.98 -13.12
C GLU A 204 8.10 -3.37 -13.31
N TRP A 205 7.90 -4.10 -12.21
CA TRP A 205 7.30 -5.42 -12.22
C TRP A 205 5.88 -5.39 -12.82
N ARG A 206 5.01 -4.48 -12.37
CA ARG A 206 3.66 -4.31 -12.89
C ARG A 206 3.65 -4.01 -14.39
N ARG A 207 4.54 -3.09 -14.85
CA ARG A 207 4.67 -2.75 -16.27
C ARG A 207 5.10 -3.94 -17.14
N LYS A 208 5.86 -4.87 -16.58
CA LYS A 208 6.32 -6.07 -17.31
C LYS A 208 5.28 -7.20 -17.33
N HIS A 209 4.47 -7.33 -16.29
CA HIS A 209 3.64 -8.51 -16.07
C HIS A 209 2.13 -8.26 -16.23
N GLU A 210 1.67 -7.01 -16.22
CA GLU A 210 0.27 -6.68 -16.41
C GLU A 210 0.01 -6.17 -17.84
N THR A 211 -1.19 -6.49 -18.38
CA THR A 211 -1.67 -5.90 -19.62
C THR A 211 -2.31 -4.56 -19.30
N LEU A 212 -1.62 -3.47 -19.62
CA LEU A 212 -2.01 -2.11 -19.24
C LEU A 212 -2.84 -1.38 -20.31
N VAL A 213 -3.23 -2.10 -21.35
CA VAL A 213 -4.06 -1.57 -22.44
C VAL A 213 -5.12 -2.57 -22.86
N GLU A 214 -6.28 -2.10 -23.23
CA GLU A 214 -7.33 -2.90 -23.87
C GLU A 214 -7.56 -2.46 -25.32
N ARG A 215 -7.80 -3.40 -26.22
CA ARG A 215 -8.16 -3.12 -27.61
C ARG A 215 -9.63 -2.72 -27.67
N VAL A 216 -9.91 -1.47 -28.06
CA VAL A 216 -11.28 -0.91 -28.05
C VAL A 216 -11.90 -0.78 -29.43
N VAL A 217 -11.10 -0.62 -30.50
CA VAL A 217 -11.62 -0.44 -31.85
C VAL A 217 -10.65 -0.91 -32.90
N GLU A 218 -11.19 -1.39 -34.01
CA GLU A 218 -10.46 -1.64 -35.24
C GLU A 218 -11.21 -0.99 -36.40
N THR A 219 -10.49 -0.31 -37.28
CA THR A 219 -11.08 0.34 -38.47
C THR A 219 -10.12 0.28 -39.64
N ARG A 220 -10.71 0.31 -40.86
CA ARG A 220 -9.95 0.43 -42.10
C ARG A 220 -9.51 1.89 -42.29
N LEU A 221 -8.23 2.12 -42.48
CA LEU A 221 -7.63 3.43 -42.69
C LEU A 221 -7.15 3.55 -44.15
N PRO A 222 -7.86 4.29 -45.05
CA PRO A 222 -7.37 4.60 -46.36
C PRO A 222 -6.28 5.68 -46.27
N THR A 223 -5.19 5.47 -47.03
CA THR A 223 -4.10 6.43 -47.14
C THR A 223 -3.63 6.54 -48.62
N ASP A 224 -2.82 7.51 -48.96
CA ASP A 224 -2.21 7.66 -50.28
C ASP A 224 -1.27 6.49 -50.66
N PHE A 225 -0.84 5.70 -49.67
CA PHE A 225 0.03 4.53 -49.83
C PHE A 225 -0.74 3.20 -49.83
N GLY A 226 -2.08 3.23 -49.76
CA GLY A 226 -2.94 2.05 -49.71
C GLY A 226 -3.80 1.98 -48.45
N PHE A 227 -4.40 0.80 -48.23
CA PHE A 227 -5.27 0.56 -47.09
C PHE A 227 -4.50 -0.10 -45.95
N PHE A 228 -4.66 0.47 -44.76
CA PHE A 228 -4.15 -0.08 -43.51
C PHE A 228 -5.30 -0.42 -42.57
N THR A 229 -5.02 -1.25 -41.58
CA THR A 229 -5.91 -1.46 -40.43
C THR A 229 -5.38 -0.64 -39.27
N ALA A 230 -6.19 0.30 -38.77
CA ALA A 230 -5.90 1.04 -37.54
C ALA A 230 -6.55 0.31 -36.35
N ILE A 231 -5.77 0.10 -35.29
CA ILE A 231 -6.25 -0.53 -34.05
C ILE A 231 -6.06 0.49 -32.93
N GLY A 232 -7.17 0.85 -32.28
CA GLY A 232 -7.17 1.74 -31.11
C GLY A 232 -7.11 0.94 -29.80
N TYR A 233 -6.24 1.38 -28.92
CA TYR A 233 -6.12 0.85 -27.57
C TYR A 233 -6.45 1.95 -26.56
N ARG A 234 -7.02 1.55 -25.42
CA ARG A 234 -7.25 2.41 -24.26
C ARG A 234 -6.33 1.94 -23.14
N SER A 235 -5.75 2.88 -22.40
CA SER A 235 -5.07 2.57 -21.14
C SER A 235 -6.07 2.03 -20.11
N THR A 236 -5.66 1.01 -19.36
CA THR A 236 -6.44 0.47 -18.23
C THR A 236 -6.02 1.09 -16.89
N VAL A 237 -5.08 2.04 -16.93
CA VAL A 237 -4.48 2.67 -15.74
C VAL A 237 -5.01 4.07 -15.51
N ASP A 238 -5.10 4.88 -16.56
CA ASP A 238 -5.42 6.32 -16.50
C ASP A 238 -6.54 6.76 -17.45
N GLY A 239 -7.19 5.84 -18.14
CA GLY A 239 -8.40 6.05 -18.95
C GLY A 239 -8.12 6.49 -20.38
#